data_55ae1a3666352b1e1c20cab35b021109
#
_entry.id   55ae1a3666352b1e1c20cab35b021109
#
_cell.length_a   1.000
_cell.length_b   1.000
_cell.length_c   1.000
_cell.angle_alpha   90.00
_cell.angle_beta   90.00
_cell.angle_gamma   90.00
#
_symmetry.space_group_name_H-M   'P 1'
#
loop_
_entity.id
_entity.type
_entity.pdbx_description
1 polymer ?
#
loop_
_entity_poly.entity_id
_entity_poly.type
_entity_poly.pdbx_seq_one_letter_code
_entity_poly.pdbx_strand_id
1 'polypeptide(L)'
;LTRNIKKLLTMQKQKCILTISSQIVQLVQMIQFLGKGGDDMIEINPTSSQPIFEQIIAQIKMAVLKGLLKPGDSIPSVRKMALSLSVTPGTVAKAYGELERQQVIVTIRGKGAYIAETGKIQPSERQKEQGRQKLKEACVEMIYLGFSKKEILKMVEELYDAATS
;
A
#
# COMPACT_ATOMS: atom_id res chain seq x y z
N LEU A 1 -12.28 16.78 36.33
CA LEU A 1 -11.66 15.58 35.71
C LEU A 1 -12.13 15.37 34.26
N THR A 2 -13.40 15.50 33.95
CA THR A 2 -14.01 15.26 32.63
C THR A 2 -13.54 16.23 31.52
N ARG A 3 -13.23 17.47 31.83
CA ARG A 3 -12.76 18.48 30.86
C ARG A 3 -11.34 18.21 30.34
N ASN A 4 -10.46 17.74 31.20
CA ASN A 4 -9.08 17.40 30.82
C ASN A 4 -8.99 16.14 29.96
N ILE A 5 -9.83 15.15 30.23
CA ILE A 5 -9.90 13.90 29.43
C ILE A 5 -10.42 14.19 28.02
N LYS A 6 -11.43 15.06 27.87
CA LYS A 6 -11.91 15.50 26.54
C LYS A 6 -10.84 16.23 25.74
N LYS A 7 -10.05 17.11 26.39
CA LYS A 7 -8.97 17.86 25.73
C LYS A 7 -7.82 16.95 25.31
N LEU A 8 -7.45 15.97 26.13
CA LEU A 8 -6.47 14.92 25.80
C LEU A 8 -6.94 14.05 24.62
N LEU A 9 -8.17 13.60 24.61
CA LEU A 9 -8.78 12.84 23.52
C LEU A 9 -8.82 13.65 22.22
N THR A 10 -9.11 14.95 22.28
CA THR A 10 -9.11 15.81 21.09
C THR A 10 -7.69 15.99 20.54
N MET A 11 -6.69 16.16 21.39
CA MET A 11 -5.27 16.27 20.98
C MET A 11 -4.75 14.95 20.41
N GLN A 12 -5.19 13.81 20.96
CA GLN A 12 -4.82 12.49 20.45
C GLN A 12 -5.44 12.24 19.06
N LYS A 13 -6.73 12.58 18.88
CA LYS A 13 -7.39 12.58 17.56
C LYS A 13 -6.68 13.47 16.56
N GLN A 14 -6.30 14.69 16.97
CA GLN A 14 -5.59 15.65 16.11
C GLN A 14 -4.23 15.11 15.67
N LYS A 15 -3.45 14.46 16.57
CA LYS A 15 -2.18 13.81 16.24
C LYS A 15 -2.39 12.62 15.29
N CYS A 16 -3.40 11.80 15.51
CA CYS A 16 -3.72 10.66 14.66
C CYS A 16 -4.15 11.12 13.26
N ILE A 17 -4.99 12.16 13.16
CA ILE A 17 -5.40 12.78 11.89
C ILE A 17 -4.19 13.36 11.16
N LEU A 18 -3.25 14.01 11.87
CA LEU A 18 -2.01 14.54 11.28
C LEU A 18 -1.10 13.40 10.77
N THR A 19 -1.00 12.29 11.48
CA THR A 19 -0.19 11.13 11.08
C THR A 19 -0.83 10.40 9.88
N ILE A 20 -2.13 10.19 9.89
CA ILE A 20 -2.88 9.60 8.76
C ILE A 20 -2.89 10.58 7.58
N SER A 21 -3.07 11.88 7.83
CA SER A 21 -3.00 12.93 6.81
C SER A 21 -1.61 13.04 6.19
N SER A 22 -0.53 12.88 6.96
CA SER A 22 0.83 12.84 6.40
C SER A 22 1.08 11.61 5.53
N GLN A 23 0.54 10.45 5.91
CA GLN A 23 0.61 9.25 5.08
C GLN A 23 -0.25 9.39 3.80
N ILE A 24 -1.42 10.04 3.90
CA ILE A 24 -2.27 10.33 2.74
C ILE A 24 -1.60 11.39 1.85
N VAL A 25 -1.01 12.43 2.40
CA VAL A 25 -0.24 13.44 1.65
C VAL A 25 0.98 12.82 0.97
N GLN A 26 1.67 11.90 1.62
CA GLN A 26 2.76 11.13 0.99
C GLN A 26 2.23 10.22 -0.13
N LEU A 27 1.09 9.58 0.05
CA LEU A 27 0.39 8.83 -1.00
C LEU A 27 -0.02 9.73 -2.17
N VAL A 28 -0.56 10.92 -1.92
CA VAL A 28 -0.96 11.88 -2.94
C VAL A 28 0.27 12.49 -3.65
N GLN A 29 1.36 12.79 -2.94
CA GLN A 29 2.62 13.22 -3.55
C GLN A 29 3.24 12.11 -4.40
N MET A 30 3.15 10.85 -3.95
CA MET A 30 3.54 9.69 -4.72
C MET A 30 2.72 9.54 -6.01
N ILE A 31 1.43 9.86 -5.97
CA ILE A 31 0.54 9.87 -7.13
C ILE A 31 0.94 10.95 -8.14
N GLN A 32 1.34 12.13 -7.68
CA GLN A 32 1.81 13.23 -8.54
C GLN A 32 3.20 12.96 -9.13
N PHE A 33 4.03 12.15 -8.45
CA PHE A 33 5.36 11.75 -8.92
C PHE A 33 5.31 10.65 -9.99
N LEU A 34 4.31 9.78 -9.98
CA LEU A 34 4.08 8.74 -10.99
C LEU A 34 3.79 9.28 -12.40
N GLY A 35 3.65 10.61 -12.57
CA GLY A 35 3.51 11.28 -13.87
C GLY A 35 4.83 11.55 -14.61
N LYS A 36 5.99 11.18 -14.05
CA LYS A 36 7.30 11.37 -14.68
C LYS A 36 8.01 10.02 -14.88
N GLY A 37 8.00 9.58 -16.11
CA GLY A 37 8.97 8.66 -16.76
C GLY A 37 9.42 7.42 -16.00
N GLY A 38 9.05 6.33 -16.45
CA GLY A 38 9.44 4.89 -16.40
C GLY A 38 10.45 4.32 -15.40
N ASP A 39 11.31 5.05 -14.75
CA ASP A 39 12.36 4.49 -13.86
C ASP A 39 12.12 4.69 -12.34
N ASP A 40 11.18 5.56 -11.93
CA ASP A 40 10.90 5.89 -10.52
C ASP A 40 9.49 5.48 -10.07
N MET A 41 9.05 4.29 -10.45
CA MET A 41 7.69 3.80 -10.19
C MET A 41 7.42 3.45 -8.72
N ILE A 42 8.46 3.30 -7.89
CA ILE A 42 8.36 2.85 -6.49
C ILE A 42 9.25 3.74 -5.63
N GLU A 43 8.68 4.33 -4.58
CA GLU A 43 9.41 5.12 -3.60
C GLU A 43 9.35 4.44 -2.23
N ILE A 44 10.52 4.30 -1.59
CA ILE A 44 10.63 3.67 -0.27
C ILE A 44 10.71 4.74 0.81
N ASN A 45 9.85 4.61 1.82
CA ASN A 45 9.95 5.38 3.05
C ASN A 45 10.66 4.54 4.13
N PRO A 46 11.96 4.77 4.39
CA PRO A 46 12.72 3.99 5.36
C PRO A 46 12.31 4.28 6.81
N THR A 47 11.62 5.39 7.06
CA THR A 47 11.14 5.77 8.40
C THR A 47 9.76 5.24 8.72
N SER A 48 9.09 4.58 7.75
CA SER A 48 7.80 3.95 7.96
C SER A 48 7.93 2.72 8.87
N SER A 49 6.95 2.49 9.73
CA SER A 49 6.82 1.25 10.49
C SER A 49 6.54 0.03 9.62
N GLN A 50 6.13 0.24 8.37
CA GLN A 50 5.86 -0.83 7.41
C GLN A 50 7.17 -1.37 6.81
N PRO A 51 7.42 -2.69 6.86
CA PRO A 51 8.59 -3.30 6.24
C PRO A 51 8.74 -2.94 4.76
N ILE A 52 9.97 -2.71 4.29
CA ILE A 52 10.25 -2.27 2.91
C ILE A 52 9.64 -3.22 1.86
N PHE A 53 9.73 -4.53 2.07
CA PHE A 53 9.16 -5.49 1.11
C PHE A 53 7.63 -5.35 0.99
N GLU A 54 6.94 -4.99 2.05
CA GLU A 54 5.50 -4.74 2.03
C GLU A 54 5.15 -3.42 1.32
N GLN A 55 5.99 -2.40 1.46
CA GLN A 55 5.86 -1.14 0.71
C GLN A 55 5.96 -1.40 -0.80
N ILE A 56 6.93 -2.21 -1.23
CA ILE A 56 7.08 -2.61 -2.64
C ILE A 56 5.81 -3.33 -3.13
N ILE A 57 5.30 -4.29 -2.36
CA ILE A 57 4.07 -5.04 -2.70
C ILE A 57 2.89 -4.08 -2.87
N ALA A 58 2.68 -3.18 -1.91
CA ALA A 58 1.56 -2.25 -1.91
C ALA A 58 1.60 -1.33 -3.14
N GLN A 59 2.79 -0.81 -3.49
CA GLN A 59 2.95 0.12 -4.60
C GLN A 59 2.77 -0.56 -5.97
N ILE A 60 3.29 -1.76 -6.17
CA ILE A 60 3.04 -2.52 -7.40
C ILE A 60 1.55 -2.81 -7.56
N LYS A 61 0.86 -3.24 -6.49
CA LYS A 61 -0.59 -3.46 -6.54
C LYS A 61 -1.36 -2.19 -6.85
N MET A 62 -0.96 -1.06 -6.26
CA MET A 62 -1.57 0.23 -6.53
C MET A 62 -1.38 0.63 -7.99
N ALA A 63 -0.18 0.44 -8.55
CA ALA A 63 0.10 0.73 -9.96
C ALA A 63 -0.75 -0.12 -10.92
N VAL A 64 -1.00 -1.39 -10.57
CA VAL A 64 -1.92 -2.27 -11.33
C VAL A 64 -3.37 -1.80 -11.22
N LEU A 65 -3.84 -1.45 -10.00
CA LEU A 65 -5.20 -0.96 -9.78
C LEU A 65 -5.47 0.34 -10.54
N LYS A 66 -4.49 1.24 -10.62
CA LYS A 66 -4.56 2.50 -11.38
C LYS A 66 -4.36 2.32 -12.88
N GLY A 67 -4.13 1.10 -13.36
CA GLY A 67 -3.89 0.84 -14.78
C GLY A 67 -2.56 1.38 -15.30
N LEU A 68 -1.65 1.82 -14.42
CA LEU A 68 -0.29 2.25 -14.76
C LEU A 68 0.57 1.06 -15.18
N LEU A 69 0.33 -0.10 -14.58
CA LEU A 69 0.87 -1.39 -14.97
C LEU A 69 -0.26 -2.26 -15.50
N LYS A 70 -0.15 -2.68 -16.75
CA LYS A 70 -1.15 -3.49 -17.42
C LYS A 70 -0.74 -4.98 -17.40
N PRO A 71 -1.70 -5.90 -17.51
CA PRO A 71 -1.39 -7.31 -17.73
C PRO A 71 -0.40 -7.50 -18.89
N GLY A 72 0.64 -8.29 -18.67
CA GLY A 72 1.71 -8.52 -19.65
C GLY A 72 2.86 -7.52 -19.62
N ASP A 73 2.74 -6.39 -18.91
CA ASP A 73 3.84 -5.43 -18.78
C ASP A 73 5.01 -6.04 -18.01
N SER A 74 6.22 -5.78 -18.49
CA SER A 74 7.45 -6.20 -17.80
C SER A 74 7.76 -5.26 -16.63
N ILE A 75 8.14 -5.84 -15.51
CA ILE A 75 8.64 -5.08 -14.35
C ILE A 75 10.15 -5.26 -14.22
N PRO A 76 10.89 -4.32 -13.59
CA PRO A 76 12.33 -4.43 -13.42
C PRO A 76 12.73 -5.76 -12.77
N SER A 77 13.89 -6.30 -13.17
CA SER A 77 14.44 -7.49 -12.48
C SER A 77 14.72 -7.17 -11.01
N VAL A 78 14.76 -8.21 -10.16
CA VAL A 78 15.07 -8.08 -8.72
C VAL A 78 16.33 -7.24 -8.50
N ARG A 79 17.40 -7.45 -9.31
CA ARG A 79 18.65 -6.70 -9.20
C ARG A 79 18.47 -5.23 -9.61
N LYS A 80 17.78 -4.97 -10.72
CA LYS A 80 17.53 -3.60 -11.21
C LYS A 80 16.66 -2.83 -10.20
N MET A 81 15.58 -3.43 -9.70
CA MET A 81 14.72 -2.86 -8.69
C MET A 81 15.45 -2.58 -7.37
N ALA A 82 16.30 -3.50 -6.91
CA ALA A 82 17.09 -3.33 -5.70
C ALA A 82 18.07 -2.15 -5.81
N LEU A 83 18.68 -1.97 -6.98
CA LEU A 83 19.56 -0.84 -7.26
C LEU A 83 18.80 0.48 -7.28
N SER A 84 17.66 0.55 -8.00
CA SER A 84 16.86 1.79 -8.09
C SER A 84 16.32 2.23 -6.74
N LEU A 85 15.95 1.28 -5.87
CA LEU A 85 15.42 1.57 -4.53
C LEU A 85 16.48 1.68 -3.43
N SER A 86 17.77 1.45 -3.77
CA SER A 86 18.87 1.40 -2.79
C SER A 86 18.64 0.39 -1.65
N VAL A 87 18.02 -0.75 -1.97
CA VAL A 87 17.74 -1.84 -1.01
C VAL A 87 18.47 -3.12 -1.38
N THR A 88 18.48 -4.11 -0.47
CA THR A 88 19.09 -5.40 -0.77
C THR A 88 18.26 -6.21 -1.78
N PRO A 89 18.90 -6.97 -2.69
CA PRO A 89 18.17 -7.86 -3.60
C PRO A 89 17.25 -8.86 -2.89
N GLY A 90 17.62 -9.30 -1.68
CA GLY A 90 16.80 -10.20 -0.87
C GLY A 90 15.45 -9.59 -0.46
N THR A 91 15.42 -8.28 -0.18
CA THR A 91 14.17 -7.56 0.15
C THR A 91 13.24 -7.53 -1.05
N VAL A 92 13.76 -7.24 -2.24
CA VAL A 92 12.97 -7.25 -3.48
C VAL A 92 12.53 -8.66 -3.84
N ALA A 93 13.42 -9.66 -3.71
CA ALA A 93 13.09 -11.05 -3.98
C ALA A 93 11.93 -11.54 -3.09
N LYS A 94 11.92 -11.14 -1.80
CA LYS A 94 10.81 -11.44 -0.88
C LYS A 94 9.51 -10.80 -1.36
N ALA A 95 9.55 -9.53 -1.79
CA ALA A 95 8.37 -8.83 -2.32
C ALA A 95 7.85 -9.51 -3.60
N TYR A 96 8.73 -9.86 -4.52
CA TYR A 96 8.35 -10.52 -5.78
C TYR A 96 7.79 -11.91 -5.55
N GLY A 97 8.40 -12.71 -4.67
CA GLY A 97 7.86 -14.02 -4.30
C GLY A 97 6.44 -13.94 -3.71
N GLU A 98 6.17 -12.92 -2.91
CA GLU A 98 4.83 -12.70 -2.36
C GLU A 98 3.83 -12.22 -3.42
N LEU A 99 4.24 -11.33 -4.33
CA LEU A 99 3.42 -10.89 -5.47
C LEU A 99 3.10 -12.06 -6.42
N GLU A 100 4.08 -12.96 -6.65
CA GLU A 100 3.90 -14.16 -7.47
C GLU A 100 2.95 -15.14 -6.79
N ARG A 101 3.10 -15.38 -5.48
CA ARG A 101 2.17 -16.18 -4.68
C ARG A 101 0.73 -15.63 -4.74
N GLN A 102 0.58 -14.32 -4.84
CA GLN A 102 -0.71 -13.63 -4.97
C GLN A 102 -1.17 -13.51 -6.41
N GLN A 103 -0.45 -14.08 -7.37
CA GLN A 103 -0.76 -14.04 -8.79
C GLN A 103 -0.87 -12.62 -9.38
N VAL A 104 -0.21 -11.66 -8.76
CA VAL A 104 -0.10 -10.29 -9.28
C VAL A 104 0.97 -10.21 -10.37
N ILE A 105 2.05 -10.98 -10.21
CA ILE A 105 3.12 -11.09 -11.20
C ILE A 105 3.38 -12.55 -11.54
N VAL A 106 4.06 -12.77 -12.67
CA VAL A 106 4.60 -14.07 -13.09
C VAL A 106 6.07 -13.92 -13.46
N THR A 107 6.90 -14.82 -12.97
CA THR A 107 8.33 -14.86 -13.32
C THR A 107 8.56 -15.89 -14.42
N ILE A 108 9.09 -15.44 -15.55
CA ILE A 108 9.45 -16.31 -16.68
C ILE A 108 10.96 -16.48 -16.68
N ARG A 109 11.42 -17.72 -16.52
CA ARG A 109 12.85 -18.04 -16.48
C ARG A 109 13.59 -17.52 -17.73
N GLY A 110 14.62 -16.72 -17.52
CA GLY A 110 15.41 -16.11 -18.59
C GLY A 110 14.79 -14.89 -19.28
N LYS A 111 13.53 -14.55 -18.98
CA LYS A 111 12.83 -13.41 -19.57
C LYS A 111 12.53 -12.30 -18.58
N GLY A 112 12.40 -12.62 -17.28
CA GLY A 112 12.12 -11.63 -16.23
C GLY A 112 10.78 -11.78 -15.56
N ALA A 113 10.33 -10.73 -14.90
CA ALA A 113 9.03 -10.68 -14.20
C ALA A 113 8.06 -9.77 -14.95
N TYR A 114 6.80 -10.19 -15.00
CA TYR A 114 5.72 -9.54 -15.76
C TYR A 114 4.47 -9.45 -14.88
N ILE A 115 3.63 -8.45 -15.12
CA ILE A 115 2.29 -8.42 -14.54
C ILE A 115 1.47 -9.59 -15.10
N ALA A 116 0.81 -10.33 -14.25
CA ALA A 116 0.05 -11.51 -14.64
C ALA A 116 -1.07 -11.14 -15.61
N GLU A 117 -1.23 -11.93 -16.69
CA GLU A 117 -2.24 -11.70 -17.73
C GLU A 117 -3.68 -11.92 -17.25
N THR A 118 -3.85 -12.68 -16.20
CA THR A 118 -5.14 -12.86 -15.56
C THR A 118 -5.59 -11.58 -14.88
N GLY A 119 -6.07 -10.64 -15.67
CA GLY A 119 -6.49 -9.28 -15.28
C GLY A 119 -7.66 -9.22 -14.28
N LYS A 120 -7.94 -10.28 -13.57
CA LYS A 120 -8.74 -10.35 -12.37
C LYS A 120 -7.90 -11.07 -11.33
N ILE A 121 -7.26 -10.29 -10.47
CA ILE A 121 -6.76 -10.81 -9.20
C ILE A 121 -7.95 -11.55 -8.58
N GLN A 122 -7.97 -12.89 -8.67
CA GLN A 122 -8.92 -13.67 -7.90
C GLN A 122 -8.27 -14.00 -6.56
N PRO A 123 -8.50 -13.16 -5.53
CA PRO A 123 -7.92 -13.40 -4.24
C PRO A 123 -8.47 -14.71 -3.70
N SER A 124 -7.58 -15.58 -3.23
CA SER A 124 -7.98 -16.78 -2.50
C SER A 124 -8.83 -16.40 -1.28
N GLU A 125 -9.68 -17.29 -0.81
CA GLU A 125 -10.48 -17.06 0.41
C GLU A 125 -9.59 -16.70 1.61
N ARG A 126 -8.40 -17.29 1.68
CA ARG A 126 -7.39 -16.93 2.69
C ARG A 126 -6.94 -15.46 2.57
N GLN A 127 -6.73 -14.94 1.38
CA GLN A 127 -6.33 -13.54 1.16
C GLN A 127 -7.47 -12.59 1.48
N LYS A 128 -8.71 -12.95 1.14
CA LYS A 128 -9.91 -12.19 1.51
C LYS A 128 -10.06 -12.11 3.03
N GLU A 129 -9.87 -13.24 3.71
CA GLU A 129 -9.96 -13.29 5.17
C GLU A 129 -8.85 -12.49 5.85
N GLN A 130 -7.61 -12.56 5.34
CA GLN A 130 -6.51 -11.71 5.82
C GLN A 130 -6.81 -10.23 5.64
N GLY A 131 -7.39 -9.82 4.51
CA GLY A 131 -7.83 -8.44 4.28
C GLY A 131 -8.93 -8.01 5.25
N ARG A 132 -9.91 -8.87 5.48
CA ARG A 132 -10.99 -8.64 6.44
C ARG A 132 -10.47 -8.49 7.87
N GLN A 133 -9.52 -9.33 8.26
CA GLN A 133 -8.91 -9.27 9.57
C GLN A 133 -8.14 -7.96 9.78
N LYS A 134 -7.35 -7.50 8.81
CA LYS A 134 -6.63 -6.21 8.86
C LYS A 134 -7.61 -5.04 8.98
N LEU A 135 -8.71 -5.06 8.23
CA LEU A 135 -9.75 -4.04 8.32
C LEU A 135 -10.42 -4.04 9.70
N LYS A 136 -10.69 -5.23 10.26
CA LYS A 136 -11.24 -5.37 11.60
C LYS A 136 -10.31 -4.77 12.67
N GLU A 137 -9.01 -5.08 12.60
CA GLU A 137 -8.00 -4.54 13.52
C GLU A 137 -7.95 -3.01 13.44
N ALA A 138 -7.90 -2.45 12.23
CA ALA A 138 -7.94 -1.01 12.02
C ALA A 138 -9.23 -0.37 12.58
N CYS A 139 -10.40 -0.97 12.34
CA CYS A 139 -11.66 -0.48 12.91
C CYS A 139 -11.66 -0.49 14.43
N VAL A 140 -11.16 -1.55 15.07
CA VAL A 140 -11.08 -1.65 16.54
C VAL A 140 -10.19 -0.53 17.10
N GLU A 141 -9.04 -0.28 16.49
CA GLU A 141 -8.13 0.78 16.91
C GLU A 141 -8.78 2.16 16.78
N MET A 142 -9.46 2.42 15.67
CA MET A 142 -10.17 3.69 15.45
C MET A 142 -11.31 3.91 16.44
N ILE A 143 -12.07 2.86 16.77
CA ILE A 143 -13.11 2.92 17.79
C ILE A 143 -12.49 3.23 19.16
N TYR A 144 -11.37 2.59 19.50
CA TYR A 144 -10.64 2.85 20.74
C TYR A 144 -10.14 4.31 20.83
N LEU A 145 -9.71 4.89 19.70
CA LEU A 145 -9.32 6.30 19.58
C LEU A 145 -10.54 7.26 19.61
N GLY A 146 -11.77 6.73 19.68
CA GLY A 146 -13.01 7.50 19.83
C GLY A 146 -13.59 8.02 18.53
N PHE A 147 -13.23 7.45 17.37
CA PHE A 147 -13.88 7.76 16.10
C PHE A 147 -15.28 7.15 16.06
N SER A 148 -16.24 7.91 15.59
CA SER A 148 -17.61 7.42 15.35
C SER A 148 -17.66 6.57 14.07
N LYS A 149 -18.68 5.74 13.94
CA LYS A 149 -18.95 4.97 12.72
C LYS A 149 -18.97 5.85 11.46
N LYS A 150 -19.54 7.04 11.54
CA LYS A 150 -19.67 7.97 10.41
C LYS A 150 -18.28 8.49 9.97
N GLU A 151 -17.41 8.81 10.91
CA GLU A 151 -16.05 9.27 10.62
C GLU A 151 -15.23 8.14 9.98
N ILE A 152 -15.34 6.91 10.48
CA ILE A 152 -14.63 5.75 9.93
C ILE A 152 -15.09 5.47 8.49
N LEU A 153 -16.41 5.46 8.24
CA LEU A 153 -16.94 5.23 6.89
C LEU A 153 -16.49 6.31 5.91
N LYS A 154 -16.50 7.58 6.32
CA LYS A 154 -16.02 8.68 5.48
C LYS A 154 -14.53 8.52 5.12
N MET A 155 -13.68 8.14 6.08
CA MET A 155 -12.25 7.88 5.83
C MET A 155 -12.05 6.71 4.86
N VAL A 156 -12.83 5.64 4.99
CA VAL A 156 -12.76 4.49 4.06
C VAL A 156 -13.18 4.92 2.65
N GLU A 157 -14.22 5.74 2.50
CA GLU A 157 -14.67 6.27 1.23
C GLU A 157 -13.58 7.13 0.57
N GLU A 158 -13.02 8.10 1.30
CA GLU A 158 -11.92 8.95 0.82
C GLU A 158 -10.67 8.13 0.38
N LEU A 159 -10.31 7.09 1.15
CA LEU A 159 -9.20 6.19 0.82
C LEU A 159 -9.49 5.34 -0.42
N TYR A 160 -10.72 4.87 -0.57
CA TYR A 160 -11.14 4.08 -1.72
C TYR A 160 -11.07 4.92 -3.00
N ASP A 161 -11.64 6.13 -2.96
CA ASP A 161 -11.66 7.06 -4.10
C ASP A 161 -10.23 7.45 -4.52
N ALA A 162 -9.36 7.75 -3.56
CA ALA A 162 -7.95 8.04 -3.83
C ALA A 162 -7.18 6.86 -4.44
N ALA A 163 -7.59 5.62 -4.14
CA ALA A 163 -6.96 4.43 -4.69
C ALA A 163 -7.44 4.09 -6.11
N THR A 164 -8.64 4.55 -6.51
CA THR A 164 -9.28 4.20 -7.79
C THR A 164 -9.29 5.34 -8.81
N SER A 165 -8.91 6.56 -8.40
CA SER A 165 -8.69 7.73 -9.28
C SER A 165 -7.30 7.74 -9.87
#